data_3fc236c40f6a7b20349546c92594cf9b
#
_entry.id   3fc236c40f6a7b20349546c92594cf9b
#
_cell.length_a   1.000
_cell.length_b   1.000
_cell.length_c   1.000
_cell.angle_alpha   90.00
_cell.angle_beta   90.00
_cell.angle_gamma   90.00
#
_symmetry.space_group_name_H-M   'P 1'
#
loop_
_entity.id
_entity.type
_entity.pdbx_description
1 polymer ?
#
loop_
_entity_poly.entity_id
_entity_poly.type
_entity_poly.pdbx_seq_one_letter_code
_entity_poly.pdbx_strand_id
1 'polypeptide(L)'
;MRNKLNANFGDDKLVHSIKDKKEFYVVDFTERTKSARSVEVLVTPEIDSLTVKNPTQLSITTSIFKPQSLVGKNNKEIKQCECVMYPTHNNDSTWIMFIEIKDCKPGNAAEYYKEVKEKFEVNVGFFREKGIISEKKVVYAVASFPRKDKTNFHNHLIKATEWKKFRDDHKIMIKGTNQITVKNNISIL
;
A
#
# COMPACT_ATOMS: atom_id res chain seq x y z
N MET A 1 -3.52 15.31 -2.06
CA MET A 1 -3.83 13.90 -2.36
C MET A 1 -5.29 13.58 -2.06
N ARG A 2 -5.76 13.72 -0.81
CA ARG A 2 -7.14 13.37 -0.42
C ARG A 2 -8.20 13.95 -1.37
N ASN A 3 -8.16 15.25 -1.67
CA ASN A 3 -9.12 15.87 -2.58
C ASN A 3 -9.10 15.26 -4.00
N LYS A 4 -7.91 14.92 -4.51
CA LYS A 4 -7.79 14.23 -5.80
C LYS A 4 -8.39 12.83 -5.75
N LEU A 5 -8.22 12.11 -4.63
CA LEU A 5 -8.82 10.79 -4.45
C LEU A 5 -10.35 10.89 -4.41
N ASN A 6 -10.89 11.78 -3.57
CA ASN A 6 -12.34 11.96 -3.46
C ASN A 6 -12.97 12.40 -4.80
N ALA A 7 -12.32 13.30 -5.54
CA ALA A 7 -12.79 13.74 -6.84
C ALA A 7 -12.81 12.62 -7.90
N ASN A 8 -11.91 11.63 -7.79
CA ASN A 8 -11.82 10.54 -8.78
C ASN A 8 -12.63 9.29 -8.40
N PHE A 9 -12.85 9.04 -7.10
CA PHE A 9 -13.51 7.82 -6.62
C PHE A 9 -14.88 8.07 -5.99
N GLY A 10 -15.13 9.28 -5.48
CA GLY A 10 -16.28 9.59 -4.62
C GLY A 10 -15.98 9.31 -3.15
N ASP A 11 -16.62 10.08 -2.28
CA ASP A 11 -16.42 10.00 -0.82
C ASP A 11 -16.94 8.68 -0.22
N ASP A 12 -17.87 8.02 -0.90
CA ASP A 12 -18.45 6.75 -0.48
C ASP A 12 -17.56 5.53 -0.77
N LYS A 13 -16.55 5.67 -1.63
CA LYS A 13 -15.63 4.58 -2.05
C LYS A 13 -14.36 4.48 -1.22
N LEU A 14 -14.08 5.46 -0.38
CA LEU A 14 -12.86 5.55 0.39
C LEU A 14 -13.16 5.79 1.86
N VAL A 15 -12.33 5.21 2.73
CA VAL A 15 -12.26 5.55 4.15
C VAL A 15 -10.90 6.17 4.42
N HIS A 16 -10.86 7.37 4.98
CA HIS A 16 -9.63 8.06 5.33
C HIS A 16 -9.37 7.98 6.82
N SER A 17 -8.20 7.46 7.20
CA SER A 17 -7.70 7.46 8.58
C SER A 17 -6.47 8.35 8.67
N ILE A 18 -6.40 9.23 9.65
CA ILE A 18 -5.23 10.07 9.92
C ILE A 18 -4.60 9.65 11.22
N LYS A 19 -3.28 9.44 11.22
CA LYS A 19 -2.48 9.08 12.39
C LYS A 19 -1.22 9.94 12.47
N ASP A 20 -0.93 10.39 13.70
CA ASP A 20 0.28 11.16 14.08
C ASP A 20 1.03 10.49 15.24
N LYS A 21 0.77 9.21 15.48
CA LYS A 21 1.38 8.42 16.55
C LYS A 21 2.79 7.97 16.16
N LYS A 22 3.65 7.74 17.15
CA LYS A 22 5.01 7.20 16.95
C LYS A 22 5.01 5.81 16.31
N GLU A 23 3.92 5.08 16.52
CA GLU A 23 3.68 3.76 15.95
C GLU A 23 2.19 3.55 15.76
N PHE A 24 1.82 2.91 14.65
CA PHE A 24 0.47 2.48 14.36
C PHE A 24 0.51 1.30 13.37
N TYR A 25 -0.63 0.69 13.12
CA TYR A 25 -0.73 -0.59 12.44
C TYR A 25 -1.78 -0.53 11.33
N VAL A 26 -1.47 -1.13 10.17
CA VAL A 26 -2.45 -1.39 9.13
C VAL A 26 -2.80 -2.86 9.21
N VAL A 27 -4.06 -3.15 9.45
CA VAL A 27 -4.58 -4.48 9.76
C VAL A 27 -5.61 -4.86 8.71
N ASP A 28 -5.46 -6.05 8.12
CA ASP A 28 -6.47 -6.63 7.26
C ASP A 28 -7.22 -7.74 8.02
N PHE A 29 -8.52 -7.53 8.24
CA PHE A 29 -9.40 -8.49 8.92
C PHE A 29 -10.11 -9.43 7.96
N THR A 30 -10.12 -9.15 6.67
CA THR A 30 -11.02 -9.80 5.70
C THR A 30 -10.82 -11.30 5.59
N GLU A 31 -9.58 -11.77 5.56
CA GLU A 31 -9.29 -13.19 5.35
C GLU A 31 -9.23 -13.98 6.68
N ARG A 32 -8.88 -13.34 7.78
CA ARG A 32 -8.55 -14.04 9.03
C ARG A 32 -9.73 -14.22 9.98
N THR A 33 -10.56 -13.24 10.08
CA THR A 33 -11.63 -13.24 11.08
C THR A 33 -12.97 -13.70 10.53
N LYS A 34 -13.11 -13.83 9.20
CA LYS A 34 -14.38 -14.02 8.50
C LYS A 34 -15.45 -13.01 8.96
N SER A 35 -15.00 -11.88 9.49
CA SER A 35 -15.86 -10.81 9.98
C SER A 35 -16.22 -9.84 8.85
N ALA A 36 -17.23 -9.01 9.09
CA ALA A 36 -17.57 -7.90 8.20
C ALA A 36 -16.54 -6.75 8.24
N ARG A 37 -15.49 -6.86 9.10
CA ARG A 37 -14.42 -5.88 9.17
C ARG A 37 -13.54 -5.98 7.92
N SER A 38 -13.08 -4.83 7.47
CA SER A 38 -12.15 -4.70 6.35
C SER A 38 -10.76 -4.30 6.85
N VAL A 39 -10.00 -3.61 6.02
CA VAL A 39 -8.74 -2.99 6.42
C VAL A 39 -9.00 -1.83 7.39
N GLU A 40 -8.22 -1.78 8.45
CA GLU A 40 -8.29 -0.72 9.47
C GLU A 40 -6.90 -0.20 9.82
N VAL A 41 -6.85 1.03 10.35
CA VAL A 41 -5.61 1.64 10.87
C VAL A 41 -5.76 1.83 12.39
N LEU A 42 -5.02 1.05 13.15
CA LEU A 42 -5.14 0.94 14.59
C LEU A 42 -3.88 1.47 15.31
N VAL A 43 -4.05 1.94 16.54
CA VAL A 43 -2.91 2.31 17.42
C VAL A 43 -2.37 1.10 18.16
N THR A 44 -3.22 0.10 18.42
CA THR A 44 -2.84 -1.19 19.01
C THR A 44 -3.31 -2.29 18.07
N PRO A 45 -2.45 -3.22 17.63
CA PRO A 45 -2.87 -4.29 16.74
C PRO A 45 -3.68 -5.34 17.49
N GLU A 46 -4.72 -5.85 16.85
CA GLU A 46 -5.53 -6.96 17.36
C GLU A 46 -5.08 -8.32 16.80
N ILE A 47 -4.48 -8.29 15.63
CA ILE A 47 -3.91 -9.45 14.92
C ILE A 47 -2.60 -9.07 14.26
N ASP A 48 -1.88 -10.04 13.67
CA ASP A 48 -0.67 -9.74 12.90
C ASP A 48 -0.95 -8.70 11.79
N SER A 49 -0.08 -7.71 11.68
CA SER A 49 -0.33 -6.49 10.90
C SER A 49 0.95 -5.90 10.31
N LEU A 50 0.81 -4.97 9.39
CA LEU A 50 1.91 -4.11 8.97
C LEU A 50 2.15 -3.04 10.04
N THR A 51 3.34 -3.01 10.62
CA THR A 51 3.77 -2.00 11.58
C THR A 51 4.31 -0.76 10.87
N VAL A 52 3.82 0.41 11.25
CA VAL A 52 4.30 1.71 10.76
C VAL A 52 4.99 2.45 11.91
N LYS A 53 6.33 2.51 11.87
CA LYS A 53 7.14 3.33 12.76
C LYS A 53 7.17 4.77 12.24
N ASN A 54 6.77 5.72 13.06
CA ASN A 54 6.68 7.15 12.73
C ASN A 54 7.31 7.99 13.86
N PRO A 55 8.63 7.89 14.07
CA PRO A 55 9.30 8.51 15.21
C PRO A 55 9.13 10.03 15.27
N THR A 56 8.98 10.68 14.14
CA THR A 56 8.76 12.13 14.01
C THR A 56 7.31 12.55 14.23
N GLN A 57 6.40 11.60 14.42
CA GLN A 57 4.96 11.84 14.56
C GLN A 57 4.39 12.69 13.41
N LEU A 58 4.90 12.45 12.20
CA LEU A 58 4.34 13.06 11.00
C LEU A 58 2.85 12.72 10.90
N SER A 59 2.02 13.68 10.55
CA SER A 59 0.62 13.41 10.25
C SER A 59 0.51 12.66 8.93
N ILE A 60 0.01 11.43 8.99
CA ILE A 60 -0.09 10.49 7.87
C ILE A 60 -1.54 10.15 7.61
N THR A 61 -1.97 10.32 6.37
CA THR A 61 -3.27 9.87 5.89
C THR A 61 -3.15 8.50 5.23
N THR A 62 -3.99 7.57 5.64
CA THR A 62 -4.21 6.29 4.97
C THR A 62 -5.60 6.30 4.34
N SER A 63 -5.67 6.15 3.03
CA SER A 63 -6.91 6.04 2.28
C SER A 63 -7.15 4.58 1.93
N ILE A 64 -8.15 3.98 2.54
CA ILE A 64 -8.53 2.57 2.42
C ILE A 64 -9.58 2.47 1.33
N PHE A 65 -9.40 1.56 0.39
CA PHE A 65 -10.35 1.30 -0.68
C PHE A 65 -11.44 0.35 -0.21
N LYS A 66 -12.70 0.74 -0.39
CA LYS A 66 -13.81 -0.19 -0.27
C LYS A 66 -13.82 -1.16 -1.46
N PRO A 67 -14.44 -2.33 -1.34
CA PRO A 67 -14.58 -3.23 -2.47
C PRO A 67 -15.14 -2.53 -3.71
N GLN A 68 -14.60 -2.87 -4.88
CA GLN A 68 -15.03 -2.31 -6.17
C GLN A 68 -14.90 -0.78 -6.29
N SER A 69 -13.94 -0.18 -5.58
CA SER A 69 -13.68 1.26 -5.68
C SER A 69 -12.95 1.64 -6.96
N LEU A 70 -12.06 0.79 -7.48
CA LEU A 70 -11.33 1.03 -8.70
C LEU A 70 -12.04 0.39 -9.88
N VAL A 71 -12.58 1.24 -10.74
CA VAL A 71 -13.27 0.81 -11.96
C VAL A 71 -12.53 1.39 -13.17
N GLY A 72 -12.06 0.51 -14.03
CA GLY A 72 -11.34 0.87 -15.25
C GLY A 72 -12.25 1.25 -16.40
N LYS A 73 -11.65 1.43 -17.57
CA LYS A 73 -12.38 1.61 -18.83
C LYS A 73 -13.31 0.39 -19.05
N ASN A 74 -14.49 0.63 -19.57
CA ASN A 74 -15.54 -0.39 -19.79
C ASN A 74 -16.18 -0.96 -18.51
N ASN A 75 -16.19 -0.21 -17.42
CA ASN A 75 -16.77 -0.62 -16.13
C ASN A 75 -16.22 -1.95 -15.58
N LYS A 76 -15.03 -2.37 -16.01
CA LYS A 76 -14.36 -3.53 -15.42
C LYS A 76 -13.71 -3.17 -14.10
N GLU A 77 -13.96 -3.97 -13.10
CA GLU A 77 -13.29 -3.86 -11.81
C GLU A 77 -11.78 -4.09 -11.98
N ILE A 78 -10.99 -3.23 -11.34
CA ILE A 78 -9.54 -3.34 -11.28
C ILE A 78 -9.17 -4.01 -9.97
N LYS A 79 -8.27 -5.00 -10.01
CA LYS A 79 -7.67 -5.57 -8.79
C LYS A 79 -7.02 -4.45 -7.98
N GLN A 80 -7.61 -4.08 -6.86
CA GLN A 80 -7.15 -2.98 -6.02
C GLN A 80 -6.26 -3.47 -4.88
N CYS A 81 -5.23 -2.69 -4.51
CA CYS A 81 -4.50 -2.89 -3.25
C CYS A 81 -5.36 -2.41 -2.07
N GLU A 82 -4.96 -2.77 -0.86
CA GLU A 82 -5.75 -2.52 0.34
C GLU A 82 -5.91 -1.03 0.64
N CYS A 83 -4.82 -0.29 0.55
CA CYS A 83 -4.86 1.14 0.81
C CYS A 83 -3.67 1.89 0.18
N VAL A 84 -3.76 3.21 0.20
CA VAL A 84 -2.68 4.11 -0.13
C VAL A 84 -2.40 5.05 1.04
N MET A 85 -1.11 5.21 1.39
CA MET A 85 -0.65 6.02 2.51
C MET A 85 0.22 7.17 2.00
N TYR A 86 0.11 8.34 2.62
CA TYR A 86 0.85 9.56 2.26
C TYR A 86 0.86 10.56 3.41
N PRO A 87 1.83 11.50 3.48
CA PRO A 87 1.78 12.62 4.41
C PRO A 87 0.50 13.42 4.22
N THR A 88 -0.17 13.78 5.33
CA THR A 88 -1.45 14.54 5.28
C THR A 88 -1.26 15.87 4.54
N HIS A 89 -0.18 16.58 4.87
CA HIS A 89 0.30 17.74 4.11
C HIS A 89 1.23 17.27 3.00
N ASN A 90 0.73 17.17 1.78
CA ASN A 90 1.44 16.58 0.65
C ASN A 90 1.54 17.52 -0.53
N ASN A 91 2.61 17.33 -1.29
CA ASN A 91 2.90 17.98 -2.57
C ASN A 91 3.56 16.95 -3.52
N ASP A 92 4.05 17.40 -4.66
CA ASP A 92 4.65 16.49 -5.64
C ASP A 92 5.96 15.85 -5.17
N SER A 93 6.67 16.42 -4.19
CA SER A 93 7.90 15.85 -3.63
C SER A 93 7.66 14.86 -2.49
N THR A 94 6.48 14.84 -1.86
CA THR A 94 6.18 13.93 -0.76
C THR A 94 6.00 12.50 -1.27
N TRP A 95 6.34 11.51 -0.43
CA TRP A 95 6.14 10.11 -0.78
C TRP A 95 4.65 9.74 -0.86
N ILE A 96 4.38 8.72 -1.64
CA ILE A 96 3.12 7.97 -1.65
C ILE A 96 3.45 6.49 -1.64
N MET A 97 2.68 5.71 -0.92
CA MET A 97 2.91 4.29 -0.72
C MET A 97 1.61 3.50 -0.90
N PHE A 98 1.64 2.56 -1.81
CA PHE A 98 0.58 1.57 -1.99
C PHE A 98 0.87 0.38 -1.08
N ILE A 99 -0.15 -0.14 -0.42
CA ILE A 99 -0.02 -1.23 0.56
C ILE A 99 -0.93 -2.37 0.16
N GLU A 100 -0.35 -3.55 0.13
CA GLU A 100 -1.02 -4.83 -0.01
C GLU A 100 -0.67 -5.70 1.18
N ILE A 101 -1.68 -6.25 1.86
CA ILE A 101 -1.52 -7.17 2.96
C ILE A 101 -2.07 -8.53 2.52
N LYS A 102 -1.29 -9.58 2.68
CA LYS A 102 -1.70 -10.94 2.33
C LYS A 102 -1.48 -11.89 3.49
N ASP A 103 -2.51 -12.63 3.79
CA ASP A 103 -2.45 -13.76 4.71
C ASP A 103 -2.24 -15.05 3.90
N CYS A 104 -1.00 -15.38 3.59
CA CYS A 104 -0.71 -16.56 2.79
C CYS A 104 -0.03 -17.69 3.56
N LYS A 105 -0.36 -18.93 3.21
CA LYS A 105 0.35 -20.12 3.69
C LYS A 105 1.76 -20.19 3.08
N PRO A 106 2.76 -20.79 3.78
CA PRO A 106 4.16 -20.80 3.34
C PRO A 106 4.42 -21.32 1.91
N GLY A 107 3.63 -22.26 1.40
CA GLY A 107 3.84 -22.88 0.09
C GLY A 107 3.53 -22.02 -1.12
N ASN A 108 2.73 -20.95 -0.98
CA ASN A 108 2.18 -20.18 -2.11
C ASN A 108 2.88 -18.83 -2.33
N ALA A 109 4.04 -18.60 -1.71
CA ALA A 109 4.66 -17.28 -1.73
C ALA A 109 5.01 -16.78 -3.15
N ALA A 110 5.57 -17.61 -4.01
CA ALA A 110 6.02 -17.18 -5.35
C ALA A 110 4.86 -16.74 -6.25
N GLU A 111 3.73 -17.43 -6.18
CA GLU A 111 2.52 -17.09 -6.94
C GLU A 111 1.92 -15.76 -6.46
N TYR A 112 1.83 -15.57 -5.14
CA TYR A 112 1.35 -14.32 -4.55
C TYR A 112 2.24 -13.11 -4.90
N TYR A 113 3.56 -13.32 -5.06
CA TYR A 113 4.45 -12.23 -5.46
C TYR A 113 4.16 -11.71 -6.85
N LYS A 114 3.92 -12.61 -7.79
CA LYS A 114 3.55 -12.23 -9.16
C LYS A 114 2.24 -11.44 -9.13
N GLU A 115 1.25 -11.95 -8.43
CA GLU A 115 -0.06 -11.30 -8.30
C GLU A 115 0.03 -9.90 -7.67
N VAL A 116 0.80 -9.77 -6.59
CA VAL A 116 0.99 -8.48 -5.88
C VAL A 116 1.72 -7.47 -6.75
N LYS A 117 2.72 -7.92 -7.51
CA LYS A 117 3.45 -7.06 -8.46
C LYS A 117 2.52 -6.50 -9.53
N GLU A 118 1.75 -7.38 -10.19
CA GLU A 118 0.75 -7.00 -11.19
C GLU A 118 -0.29 -6.03 -10.60
N LYS A 119 -0.73 -6.27 -9.36
CA LYS A 119 -1.67 -5.42 -8.66
C LYS A 119 -1.10 -4.01 -8.46
N PHE A 120 0.16 -3.86 -8.04
CA PHE A 120 0.79 -2.56 -7.89
C PHE A 120 0.97 -1.84 -9.23
N GLU A 121 1.39 -2.53 -10.28
CA GLU A 121 1.50 -1.95 -11.64
C GLU A 121 0.16 -1.35 -12.09
N VAL A 122 -0.90 -2.13 -11.96
CA VAL A 122 -2.25 -1.72 -12.36
C VAL A 122 -2.75 -0.53 -11.54
N ASN A 123 -2.58 -0.56 -10.21
CA ASN A 123 -3.04 0.53 -9.35
C ASN A 123 -2.26 1.83 -9.59
N VAL A 124 -0.94 1.75 -9.71
CA VAL A 124 -0.11 2.93 -10.00
C VAL A 124 -0.41 3.49 -11.38
N GLY A 125 -0.57 2.63 -12.39
CA GLY A 125 -0.99 3.02 -13.73
C GLY A 125 -2.33 3.74 -13.74
N PHE A 126 -3.32 3.21 -13.02
CA PHE A 126 -4.63 3.83 -12.87
C PHE A 126 -4.54 5.22 -12.20
N PHE A 127 -3.74 5.37 -11.15
CA PHE A 127 -3.54 6.66 -10.49
C PHE A 127 -2.90 7.70 -11.40
N ARG A 128 -1.99 7.28 -12.28
CA ARG A 128 -1.38 8.15 -13.32
C ARG A 128 -2.38 8.54 -14.38
N GLU A 129 -3.10 7.58 -14.93
CA GLU A 129 -4.16 7.81 -15.92
C GLU A 129 -5.21 8.83 -15.42
N LYS A 130 -5.56 8.75 -14.14
CA LYS A 130 -6.49 9.68 -13.49
C LYS A 130 -5.86 11.02 -13.07
N GLY A 131 -4.56 11.24 -13.34
CA GLY A 131 -3.87 12.46 -12.94
C GLY A 131 -3.74 12.66 -11.42
N ILE A 132 -3.94 11.60 -10.63
CA ILE A 132 -3.82 11.65 -9.16
C ILE A 132 -2.35 11.83 -8.79
N ILE A 133 -1.47 11.11 -9.48
CA ILE A 133 0.00 11.23 -9.38
C ILE A 133 0.60 11.50 -10.77
N SER A 134 1.77 12.15 -10.82
CA SER A 134 2.45 12.37 -12.08
C SER A 134 3.12 11.11 -12.61
N GLU A 135 3.30 11.00 -13.93
CA GLU A 135 3.99 9.89 -14.60
C GLU A 135 5.42 9.68 -14.10
N LYS A 136 6.11 10.77 -13.76
CA LYS A 136 7.51 10.75 -13.31
C LYS A 136 7.66 10.45 -11.83
N LYS A 137 6.57 10.47 -11.05
CA LYS A 137 6.63 10.27 -9.61
C LYS A 137 7.04 8.83 -9.28
N VAL A 138 8.14 8.69 -8.55
CA VAL A 138 8.49 7.41 -7.92
C VAL A 138 7.55 7.17 -6.74
N VAL A 139 6.94 5.99 -6.71
CA VAL A 139 6.04 5.57 -5.65
C VAL A 139 6.62 4.38 -4.90
N TYR A 140 6.27 4.26 -3.63
CA TYR A 140 6.57 3.07 -2.85
C TYR A 140 5.41 2.08 -2.93
N ALA A 141 5.72 0.79 -2.89
CA ALA A 141 4.74 -0.27 -2.85
C ALA A 141 5.18 -1.30 -1.79
N VAL A 142 4.36 -1.56 -0.81
CA VAL A 142 4.65 -2.47 0.30
C VAL A 142 3.76 -3.68 0.23
N ALA A 143 4.40 -4.84 0.04
CA ALA A 143 3.77 -6.14 0.20
C ALA A 143 4.05 -6.65 1.62
N SER A 144 3.02 -6.74 2.45
CA SER A 144 3.11 -7.22 3.82
C SER A 144 2.48 -8.60 3.96
N PHE A 145 3.18 -9.47 4.69
CA PHE A 145 2.73 -10.84 4.98
C PHE A 145 2.91 -11.09 6.49
N PRO A 146 2.05 -10.53 7.33
CA PRO A 146 2.29 -10.43 8.76
C PRO A 146 2.51 -11.75 9.49
N ARG A 147 1.94 -12.86 9.03
CA ARG A 147 2.15 -14.20 9.60
C ARG A 147 3.53 -14.79 9.32
N LYS A 148 4.37 -14.13 8.52
CA LYS A 148 5.68 -14.64 8.11
C LYS A 148 6.82 -13.80 8.65
N ASP A 149 6.93 -13.68 9.97
CA ASP A 149 8.00 -12.93 10.62
C ASP A 149 9.42 -13.44 10.33
N LYS A 150 9.56 -14.70 9.91
CA LYS A 150 10.85 -15.37 9.78
C LYS A 150 11.24 -15.73 8.35
N THR A 151 10.45 -15.41 7.34
CA THR A 151 10.82 -15.73 5.97
C THR A 151 11.60 -14.57 5.35
N ASN A 152 12.76 -14.90 4.79
CA ASN A 152 13.57 -14.01 3.97
C ASN A 152 12.79 -13.55 2.73
N PHE A 153 11.84 -12.67 2.94
CA PHE A 153 11.05 -12.03 1.92
C PHE A 153 11.89 -11.43 0.79
N HIS A 154 13.06 -10.88 1.18
CA HIS A 154 13.97 -10.24 0.25
C HIS A 154 14.57 -11.19 -0.79
N ASN A 155 14.76 -12.46 -0.46
CA ASN A 155 15.46 -13.40 -1.33
C ASN A 155 14.56 -14.07 -2.37
N HIS A 156 13.22 -13.98 -2.22
CA HIS A 156 12.28 -14.69 -3.09
C HIS A 156 11.52 -13.76 -4.06
N LEU A 157 11.53 -12.45 -3.79
CA LEU A 157 10.67 -11.55 -4.54
C LEU A 157 11.15 -11.30 -5.96
N ILE A 158 12.39 -10.96 -6.16
CA ILE A 158 12.96 -10.69 -7.49
C ILE A 158 14.48 -10.55 -7.33
N LYS A 159 15.27 -10.95 -8.31
CA LYS A 159 16.72 -10.67 -8.35
C LYS A 159 16.97 -9.16 -8.32
N ALA A 160 18.04 -8.72 -7.66
CA ALA A 160 18.35 -7.29 -7.52
C ALA A 160 18.38 -6.51 -8.85
N THR A 161 18.80 -7.17 -9.93
CA THR A 161 18.79 -6.61 -11.30
C THR A 161 17.38 -6.40 -11.85
N GLU A 162 16.45 -7.31 -11.55
CA GLU A 162 15.04 -7.19 -11.96
C GLU A 162 14.33 -6.08 -11.21
N TRP A 163 14.66 -5.87 -9.92
CA TRP A 163 14.16 -4.75 -9.12
C TRP A 163 14.55 -3.39 -9.69
N LYS A 164 15.83 -3.25 -10.08
CA LYS A 164 16.31 -2.01 -10.68
C LYS A 164 15.55 -1.72 -11.98
N LYS A 165 15.45 -2.71 -12.86
CA LYS A 165 14.72 -2.59 -14.11
C LYS A 165 13.25 -2.23 -13.86
N PHE A 166 12.57 -2.94 -12.96
CA PHE A 166 11.17 -2.69 -12.63
C PHE A 166 10.95 -1.26 -12.09
N ARG A 167 11.84 -0.80 -11.19
CA ARG A 167 11.80 0.58 -10.70
C ARG A 167 12.02 1.59 -11.82
N ASP A 168 12.97 1.33 -12.70
CA ASP A 168 13.33 2.26 -13.76
C ASP A 168 12.23 2.33 -14.85
N ASP A 169 11.58 1.19 -15.14
CA ASP A 169 10.50 1.09 -16.12
C ASP A 169 9.17 1.64 -15.57
N HIS A 170 8.79 1.27 -14.36
CA HIS A 170 7.47 1.56 -13.79
C HIS A 170 7.48 2.69 -12.75
N LYS A 171 8.67 3.20 -12.34
CA LYS A 171 8.81 4.17 -11.23
C LYS A 171 8.16 3.70 -9.92
N ILE A 172 8.21 2.38 -9.66
CA ILE A 172 7.66 1.74 -8.47
C ILE A 172 8.81 1.09 -7.69
N MET A 173 8.95 1.44 -6.43
CA MET A 173 9.87 0.82 -5.48
C MET A 173 9.09 -0.16 -4.60
N ILE A 174 9.14 -1.45 -4.95
CA ILE A 174 8.45 -2.49 -4.17
C ILE A 174 9.34 -2.94 -3.01
N LYS A 175 8.74 -3.14 -1.86
CA LYS A 175 9.37 -3.68 -0.65
C LYS A 175 8.47 -4.74 -0.01
N GLY A 176 9.02 -5.93 0.23
CA GLY A 176 8.38 -6.96 1.04
C GLY A 176 8.77 -6.78 2.50
N THR A 177 7.85 -6.39 3.36
CA THR A 177 8.16 -6.16 4.77
C THR A 177 6.88 -6.07 5.61
N ASN A 178 6.98 -6.49 6.86
CA ASN A 178 5.93 -6.29 7.87
C ASN A 178 6.17 -5.06 8.75
N GLN A 179 7.25 -4.31 8.48
CA GLN A 179 7.53 -3.07 9.18
C GLN A 179 8.13 -2.04 8.22
N ILE A 180 7.63 -0.82 8.28
CA ILE A 180 8.17 0.35 7.60
C ILE A 180 8.49 1.44 8.61
N THR A 181 9.48 2.28 8.29
CA THR A 181 9.83 3.44 9.11
C THR A 181 9.71 4.70 8.26
N VAL A 182 8.83 5.60 8.68
CA VAL A 182 8.66 6.92 8.07
C VAL A 182 9.69 7.86 8.70
N LYS A 183 10.63 8.35 7.90
CA LYS A 183 11.64 9.30 8.37
C LYS A 183 11.12 10.75 8.39
N ASN A 184 10.50 11.15 7.29
CA ASN A 184 9.93 12.48 7.10
C ASN A 184 8.93 12.46 5.93
N ASN A 185 8.49 13.62 5.49
CA ASN A 185 7.52 13.74 4.38
C ASN A 185 8.10 13.44 2.98
N ILE A 186 9.41 13.24 2.85
CA ILE A 186 10.10 12.96 1.57
C ILE A 186 10.57 11.52 1.49
N SER A 187 10.96 10.89 2.62
CA SER A 187 11.61 9.57 2.63
C SER A 187 11.02 8.60 3.66
N ILE A 188 10.97 7.34 3.26
CA ILE A 188 10.65 6.17 4.08
C ILE A 188 11.77 5.12 3.98
N LEU A 189 11.87 4.22 4.97
CA LEU A 189 12.81 3.09 5.04
C LEU A 189 12.08 1.75 5.01
#